data_00dcb2051aa1009eb85ff5b0f99f3640
#
_entry.id   00dcb2051aa1009eb85ff5b0f99f3640
#
_cell.length_a   1.000
_cell.length_b   1.000
_cell.length_c   1.000
_cell.angle_alpha   90.00
_cell.angle_beta   90.00
_cell.angle_gamma   90.00
#
_symmetry.space_group_name_H-M   'P 1'
#
loop_
_entity.id
_entity.type
_entity.pdbx_description
1 polymer ?
#
loop_
_entity_poly.entity_id
_entity_poly.type
_entity_poly.pdbx_seq_one_letter_code
_entity_poly.pdbx_strand_id
1 'polypeptide(L)'
;VLVRNTDLRTAQLQVEEAEATLRTARLSLLPSFTLAPQGGVSSFDNSKGTWTYNLPVTASWEIDIFSRLRNGKLRNKALYYQSIEYRQAVRTQLIATTANLYFTLCMLDEQYAIANETASAWREAVDAIRAMKDAGMATEAAVAQNEAAYYSVETSVKQLAQSISETENSLCSLLAQTPHKIERGSLESQRMPADLLIGVPVQLLSRRPDVRRAEYSLMSAYYATAEARSALYPQITLSGTAGWTNSAGSQIVNPGKLLLSAAGQLLQPIFQAGANRARVKIAKAQQQEAMLAYEQTILNAGQEVNDALTACQTARESAALYDQQVASLRRAVESTELLMQHGSTTYLEVLTARQSLLSAQLQQVANRFTELQSVVTLYHALGGGRETETAQ
;
A
#
# COMPACT_ATOMS: atom_id res chain seq x y z
N VAL A 1 -2.44 14.11 -5.75
CA VAL A 1 -2.60 12.84 -5.03
C VAL A 1 -2.12 12.97 -3.58
N LEU A 2 -0.85 13.25 -3.32
CA LEU A 2 -0.23 13.20 -1.99
C LEU A 2 -0.87 14.10 -0.92
N VAL A 3 -1.61 15.14 -1.28
CA VAL A 3 -2.24 16.07 -0.32
C VAL A 3 -3.64 15.61 0.10
N ARG A 4 -4.38 14.98 -0.79
CA ARG A 4 -5.81 14.69 -0.60
C ARG A 4 -6.16 13.22 -0.47
N ASN A 5 -5.24 12.32 -0.80
CA ASN A 5 -5.51 10.88 -0.77
C ASN A 5 -5.84 10.41 0.64
N THR A 6 -6.92 9.62 0.75
CA THR A 6 -7.47 9.13 2.03
C THR A 6 -6.55 8.12 2.70
N ASP A 7 -5.87 7.25 1.92
CA ASP A 7 -5.00 6.22 2.48
C ASP A 7 -3.75 6.83 3.11
N LEU A 8 -3.17 7.86 2.46
CA LEU A 8 -2.03 8.56 3.03
C LEU A 8 -2.41 9.36 4.30
N ARG A 9 -3.60 9.95 4.32
CA ARG A 9 -4.12 10.61 5.53
C ARG A 9 -4.38 9.62 6.66
N THR A 10 -4.95 8.45 6.33
CA THR A 10 -5.14 7.36 7.31
C THR A 10 -3.80 6.88 7.86
N ALA A 11 -2.79 6.68 7.00
CA ALA A 11 -1.44 6.31 7.44
C ALA A 11 -0.80 7.40 8.32
N GLN A 12 -1.06 8.68 8.07
CA GLN A 12 -0.61 9.78 8.93
C GLN A 12 -1.27 9.73 10.32
N LEU A 13 -2.58 9.50 10.39
CA LEU A 13 -3.30 9.34 11.67
C LEU A 13 -2.77 8.14 12.47
N GLN A 14 -2.43 7.03 11.82
CA GLN A 14 -1.80 5.89 12.49
C GLN A 14 -0.42 6.22 13.10
N VAL A 15 0.34 7.13 12.48
CA VAL A 15 1.59 7.64 13.07
C VAL A 15 1.29 8.45 14.34
N GLU A 16 0.27 9.31 14.32
CA GLU A 16 -0.15 10.09 15.49
C GLU A 16 -0.65 9.20 16.64
N GLU A 17 -1.42 8.15 16.34
CA GLU A 17 -1.85 7.12 17.31
C GLU A 17 -0.66 6.40 17.96
N ALA A 18 0.32 5.98 17.13
CA ALA A 18 1.52 5.32 17.61
C ALA A 18 2.40 6.27 18.46
N GLU A 19 2.46 7.55 18.11
CA GLU A 19 3.16 8.57 18.88
C GLU A 19 2.50 8.79 20.25
N ALA A 20 1.16 8.89 20.30
CA ALA A 20 0.40 9.01 21.54
C ALA A 20 0.63 7.79 22.44
N THR A 21 0.63 6.59 21.87
CA THR A 21 0.92 5.34 22.58
C THR A 21 2.35 5.32 23.13
N LEU A 22 3.34 5.77 22.36
CA LEU A 22 4.73 5.91 22.81
C LEU A 22 4.84 6.93 23.94
N ARG A 23 4.12 8.06 23.86
CA ARG A 23 4.08 9.07 24.92
C ARG A 23 3.54 8.48 26.23
N THR A 24 2.44 7.72 26.16
CA THR A 24 1.89 7.00 27.31
C THR A 24 2.90 6.01 27.88
N ALA A 25 3.59 5.24 27.03
CA ALA A 25 4.63 4.31 27.49
C ALA A 25 5.88 5.01 28.08
N ARG A 26 6.16 6.25 27.72
CA ARG A 26 7.19 7.07 28.38
C ARG A 26 6.72 7.55 29.76
N LEU A 27 5.47 7.99 29.85
CA LEU A 27 4.88 8.49 31.11
C LEU A 27 4.63 7.37 32.13
N SER A 28 4.44 6.11 31.70
CA SER A 28 4.28 4.96 32.60
C SER A 28 5.50 4.68 33.47
N LEU A 29 6.66 5.30 33.17
CA LEU A 29 7.84 5.28 34.03
C LEU A 29 7.74 6.26 35.24
N LEU A 30 6.77 7.17 35.21
CA LEU A 30 6.51 8.15 36.27
C LEU A 30 5.39 7.68 37.19
N PRO A 31 5.28 8.21 38.41
CA PRO A 31 4.14 7.93 39.28
C PRO A 31 2.81 8.34 38.65
N SER A 32 1.78 7.54 38.86
CA SER A 32 0.40 7.88 38.56
C SER A 32 -0.29 8.48 39.78
N PHE A 33 -1.17 9.45 39.56
CA PHE A 33 -1.97 10.09 40.60
C PHE A 33 -3.44 9.87 40.31
N THR A 34 -4.18 9.37 41.31
CA THR A 34 -5.63 9.12 41.18
C THR A 34 -6.36 9.77 42.32
N LEU A 35 -7.39 10.56 42.01
CA LEU A 35 -8.36 11.07 42.96
C LEU A 35 -9.61 10.19 42.89
N ALA A 36 -9.95 9.51 43.97
CA ALA A 36 -11.08 8.57 44.05
C ALA A 36 -11.99 8.88 45.22
N PRO A 37 -12.87 9.89 45.11
CA PRO A 37 -13.85 10.20 46.17
C PRO A 37 -14.76 9.00 46.40
N GLN A 38 -14.98 8.64 47.65
CA GLN A 38 -15.88 7.57 48.04
C GLN A 38 -16.80 8.06 49.15
N GLY A 39 -18.06 7.73 49.07
CA GLY A 39 -19.06 7.98 50.11
C GLY A 39 -19.96 6.76 50.25
N GLY A 40 -20.35 6.46 51.46
CA GLY A 40 -21.22 5.34 51.76
C GLY A 40 -22.05 5.55 53.00
N VAL A 41 -23.15 4.84 53.09
CA VAL A 41 -23.96 4.71 54.27
C VAL A 41 -24.09 3.23 54.63
N SER A 42 -23.79 2.87 55.85
CA SER A 42 -23.98 1.52 56.37
C SER A 42 -24.84 1.53 57.62
N SER A 43 -25.77 0.60 57.65
CA SER A 43 -26.65 0.34 58.83
C SER A 43 -26.56 -1.14 59.15
N PHE A 44 -26.39 -1.44 60.44
CA PHE A 44 -26.39 -2.82 60.92
C PHE A 44 -27.51 -2.95 61.97
N ASP A 45 -28.28 -4.01 61.90
CA ASP A 45 -29.35 -4.34 62.82
C ASP A 45 -30.38 -3.19 62.99
N ASN A 46 -30.83 -2.60 61.87
CA ASN A 46 -31.80 -1.48 61.85
C ASN A 46 -31.38 -0.23 62.66
N SER A 47 -30.07 -0.11 62.99
CA SER A 47 -29.51 1.06 63.64
C SER A 47 -29.50 2.29 62.71
N LYS A 48 -29.36 3.50 63.28
CA LYS A 48 -29.16 4.71 62.47
C LYS A 48 -27.94 4.53 61.58
N GLY A 49 -28.15 4.71 60.28
CA GLY A 49 -27.08 4.58 59.29
C GLY A 49 -25.88 5.49 59.58
N THR A 50 -24.67 4.92 59.49
CA THR A 50 -23.39 5.66 59.63
C THR A 50 -22.95 6.10 58.26
N TRP A 51 -22.80 7.38 58.06
CA TRP A 51 -22.25 7.96 56.82
C TRP A 51 -20.74 7.97 56.89
N THR A 52 -20.12 7.49 55.84
CA THR A 52 -18.66 7.55 55.67
C THR A 52 -18.33 8.28 54.37
N TYR A 53 -17.30 9.08 54.40
CA TYR A 53 -16.69 9.65 53.23
C TYR A 53 -15.17 9.48 53.25
N ASN A 54 -14.58 9.37 52.08
CA ASN A 54 -13.15 9.29 51.89
C ASN A 54 -12.79 10.06 50.61
N LEU A 55 -11.84 10.97 50.70
CA LEU A 55 -11.37 11.79 49.59
C LEU A 55 -9.84 11.59 49.43
N PRO A 56 -9.39 10.43 48.97
CA PRO A 56 -7.98 10.11 48.83
C PRO A 56 -7.44 10.58 47.47
N VAL A 57 -6.24 11.16 47.51
CA VAL A 57 -5.33 11.23 46.37
C VAL A 57 -4.30 10.13 46.55
N THR A 58 -4.28 9.16 45.66
CA THR A 58 -3.34 8.05 45.68
C THR A 58 -2.28 8.25 44.61
N ALA A 59 -1.01 8.23 45.02
CA ALA A 59 0.13 8.14 44.13
C ALA A 59 0.56 6.66 44.06
N SER A 60 0.82 6.16 42.86
CA SER A 60 1.34 4.80 42.62
C SER A 60 2.49 4.84 41.63
N TRP A 61 3.60 4.21 42.00
CA TRP A 61 4.80 4.17 41.17
C TRP A 61 5.40 2.78 41.16
N GLU A 62 5.53 2.19 39.95
CA GLU A 62 6.24 0.93 39.76
C GLU A 62 7.74 1.21 39.54
N ILE A 63 8.58 0.61 40.40
CA ILE A 63 10.03 0.69 40.25
C ILE A 63 10.48 -0.38 39.26
N ASP A 64 10.95 0.06 38.09
CA ASP A 64 11.29 -0.82 36.95
C ASP A 64 12.71 -1.42 37.10
N ILE A 65 12.93 -2.29 38.07
CA ILE A 65 14.22 -2.94 38.33
C ILE A 65 14.51 -3.97 37.21
N PHE A 66 13.50 -4.73 36.77
CA PHE A 66 13.64 -5.78 35.79
C PHE A 66 13.31 -5.33 34.34
N SER A 67 13.28 -4.02 34.11
CA SER A 67 13.13 -3.38 32.80
C SER A 67 11.83 -3.72 32.06
N ARG A 68 10.75 -4.06 32.77
CA ARG A 68 9.43 -4.34 32.17
C ARG A 68 8.89 -3.10 31.45
N LEU A 69 8.84 -1.97 32.13
CA LEU A 69 8.34 -0.70 31.58
C LEU A 69 9.29 -0.13 30.52
N ARG A 70 10.60 -0.25 30.73
CA ARG A 70 11.61 0.16 29.74
C ARG A 70 11.49 -0.63 28.45
N ASN A 71 11.32 -1.97 28.53
CA ASN A 71 11.11 -2.80 27.34
C ASN A 71 9.78 -2.48 26.65
N GLY A 72 8.70 -2.23 27.42
CA GLY A 72 7.43 -1.76 26.89
C GLY A 72 7.56 -0.42 26.15
N LYS A 73 8.32 0.55 26.71
CA LYS A 73 8.64 1.80 26.01
C LYS A 73 9.43 1.57 24.71
N LEU A 74 10.44 0.70 24.73
CA LEU A 74 11.25 0.41 23.54
C LEU A 74 10.44 -0.32 22.47
N ARG A 75 9.54 -1.23 22.86
CA ARG A 75 8.57 -1.86 21.98
C ARG A 75 7.68 -0.83 21.29
N ASN A 76 7.08 0.08 22.07
CA ASN A 76 6.23 1.14 21.49
C ASN A 76 7.03 2.12 20.63
N LYS A 77 8.32 2.35 20.94
CA LYS A 77 9.21 3.13 20.06
C LYS A 77 9.44 2.44 18.73
N ALA A 78 9.63 1.11 18.71
CA ALA A 78 9.75 0.33 17.49
C ALA A 78 8.45 0.38 16.67
N LEU A 79 7.28 0.25 17.30
CA LEU A 79 5.97 0.37 16.64
C LEU A 79 5.73 1.78 16.06
N TYR A 80 6.20 2.83 16.73
CA TYR A 80 6.15 4.20 16.21
C TYR A 80 6.99 4.34 14.92
N TYR A 81 8.23 3.83 14.91
CA TYR A 81 9.04 3.86 13.69
C TYR A 81 8.45 2.96 12.59
N GLN A 82 7.87 1.82 12.96
CA GLN A 82 7.14 0.95 12.03
C GLN A 82 6.00 1.69 11.32
N SER A 83 5.23 2.53 12.06
CA SER A 83 4.14 3.33 11.48
C SER A 83 4.65 4.43 10.54
N ILE A 84 5.80 5.04 10.83
CA ILE A 84 6.45 6.00 9.93
C ILE A 84 6.84 5.34 8.61
N GLU A 85 7.47 4.16 8.67
CA GLU A 85 7.85 3.42 7.46
C GLU A 85 6.61 2.91 6.69
N TYR A 86 5.53 2.56 7.39
CA TYR A 86 4.25 2.24 6.75
C TYR A 86 3.69 3.44 5.96
N ARG A 87 3.66 4.62 6.57
CA ARG A 87 3.26 5.85 5.86
C ARG A 87 4.13 6.10 4.61
N GLN A 88 5.44 5.89 4.73
CA GLN A 88 6.36 6.02 3.60
C GLN A 88 6.09 4.97 2.52
N ALA A 89 5.78 3.73 2.87
CA ALA A 89 5.39 2.69 1.92
C ALA A 89 4.12 3.07 1.15
N VAL A 90 3.08 3.55 1.86
CA VAL A 90 1.84 4.04 1.24
C VAL A 90 2.14 5.19 0.27
N ARG A 91 3.00 6.14 0.64
CA ARG A 91 3.40 7.25 -0.23
C ARG A 91 4.09 6.77 -1.51
N THR A 92 5.07 5.87 -1.40
CA THR A 92 5.78 5.30 -2.55
C THR A 92 4.83 4.54 -3.47
N GLN A 93 3.93 3.74 -2.88
CA GLN A 93 2.90 3.01 -3.63
C GLN A 93 1.95 3.96 -4.37
N LEU A 94 1.52 5.06 -3.75
CA LEU A 94 0.65 6.05 -4.39
C LEU A 94 1.33 6.71 -5.58
N ILE A 95 2.62 7.05 -5.47
CA ILE A 95 3.39 7.62 -6.59
C ILE A 95 3.44 6.63 -7.75
N ALA A 96 3.80 5.36 -7.47
CA ALA A 96 3.89 4.32 -8.49
C ALA A 96 2.53 4.02 -9.14
N THR A 97 1.46 3.91 -8.35
CA THR A 97 0.11 3.67 -8.86
C THR A 97 -0.38 4.84 -9.72
N THR A 98 -0.13 6.09 -9.29
CA THR A 98 -0.50 7.29 -10.07
C THR A 98 0.21 7.32 -11.42
N ALA A 99 1.52 7.04 -11.43
CA ALA A 99 2.32 7.00 -12.65
C ALA A 99 1.83 5.88 -13.60
N ASN A 100 1.56 4.69 -13.06
CA ASN A 100 1.06 3.56 -13.84
C ASN A 100 -0.31 3.85 -14.45
N LEU A 101 -1.25 4.42 -13.70
CA LEU A 101 -2.57 4.80 -14.22
C LEU A 101 -2.46 5.89 -15.30
N TYR A 102 -1.56 6.87 -15.12
CA TYR A 102 -1.32 7.89 -16.12
C TYR A 102 -0.76 7.31 -17.42
N PHE A 103 0.25 6.43 -17.35
CA PHE A 103 0.80 5.78 -18.53
C PHE A 103 -0.17 4.80 -19.17
N THR A 104 -1.03 4.13 -18.38
CA THR A 104 -2.13 3.32 -18.90
C THR A 104 -3.10 4.16 -19.73
N LEU A 105 -3.46 5.35 -19.28
CA LEU A 105 -4.31 6.28 -20.06
C LEU A 105 -3.64 6.67 -21.38
N CYS A 106 -2.35 7.03 -21.34
CA CYS A 106 -1.62 7.38 -22.57
C CYS A 106 -1.56 6.21 -23.56
N MET A 107 -1.36 4.97 -23.05
CA MET A 107 -1.39 3.76 -23.87
C MET A 107 -2.77 3.52 -24.49
N LEU A 108 -3.83 3.61 -23.70
CA LEU A 108 -5.20 3.37 -24.15
C LEU A 108 -5.65 4.41 -25.20
N ASP A 109 -5.23 5.67 -25.06
CA ASP A 109 -5.52 6.71 -26.06
C ASP A 109 -4.88 6.40 -27.40
N GLU A 110 -3.63 5.93 -27.40
CA GLU A 110 -2.93 5.58 -28.62
C GLU A 110 -3.52 4.33 -29.28
N GLN A 111 -3.85 3.32 -28.47
CA GLN A 111 -4.57 2.14 -28.96
C GLN A 111 -5.96 2.50 -29.51
N TYR A 112 -6.68 3.41 -28.85
CA TYR A 112 -7.96 3.91 -29.31
C TYR A 112 -7.85 4.64 -30.67
N ALA A 113 -6.83 5.48 -30.82
CA ALA A 113 -6.58 6.19 -32.08
C ALA A 113 -6.31 5.21 -33.23
N ILE A 114 -5.42 4.23 -33.03
CA ILE A 114 -5.11 3.18 -34.02
C ILE A 114 -6.35 2.35 -34.35
N ALA A 115 -7.11 1.91 -33.37
CA ALA A 115 -8.31 1.10 -33.60
C ALA A 115 -9.40 1.90 -34.33
N ASN A 116 -9.58 3.17 -34.02
CA ASN A 116 -10.57 4.03 -34.66
C ASN A 116 -10.21 4.36 -36.11
N GLU A 117 -8.93 4.63 -36.40
CA GLU A 117 -8.43 4.76 -37.78
C GLU A 117 -8.65 3.48 -38.57
N THR A 118 -8.32 2.34 -37.96
CA THR A 118 -8.53 1.01 -38.57
C THR A 118 -10.01 0.74 -38.82
N ALA A 119 -10.91 1.07 -37.89
CA ALA A 119 -12.36 0.92 -38.04
C ALA A 119 -12.88 1.76 -39.23
N SER A 120 -12.37 2.97 -39.42
CA SER A 120 -12.72 3.82 -40.56
C SER A 120 -12.27 3.19 -41.90
N ALA A 121 -11.04 2.70 -41.96
CA ALA A 121 -10.51 1.99 -43.15
C ALA A 121 -11.30 0.69 -43.46
N TRP A 122 -11.74 -0.03 -42.42
CA TRP A 122 -12.60 -1.21 -42.60
C TRP A 122 -13.99 -0.86 -43.11
N ARG A 123 -14.57 0.24 -42.64
CA ARG A 123 -15.87 0.72 -43.14
C ARG A 123 -15.81 1.04 -44.62
N GLU A 124 -14.79 1.75 -45.08
CA GLU A 124 -14.56 2.06 -46.50
C GLU A 124 -14.37 0.76 -47.31
N ALA A 125 -13.65 -0.23 -46.77
CA ALA A 125 -13.47 -1.51 -47.42
C ALA A 125 -14.77 -2.31 -47.54
N VAL A 126 -15.64 -2.28 -46.54
CA VAL A 126 -16.98 -2.90 -46.58
C VAL A 126 -17.84 -2.26 -47.69
N ASP A 127 -17.84 -0.95 -47.78
CA ASP A 127 -18.61 -0.22 -48.79
C ASP A 127 -18.08 -0.53 -50.22
N ALA A 128 -16.75 -0.62 -50.40
CA ALA A 128 -16.14 -0.97 -51.65
C ALA A 128 -16.48 -2.41 -52.08
N ILE A 129 -16.42 -3.38 -51.19
CA ILE A 129 -16.69 -4.79 -51.53
C ILE A 129 -18.19 -5.04 -51.78
N ARG A 130 -19.08 -4.28 -51.13
CA ARG A 130 -20.52 -4.29 -51.47
C ARG A 130 -20.76 -3.81 -52.90
N ALA A 131 -20.13 -2.71 -53.33
CA ALA A 131 -20.21 -2.20 -54.66
C ALA A 131 -19.66 -3.24 -55.70
N MET A 132 -18.55 -3.90 -55.35
CA MET A 132 -18.00 -4.99 -56.22
C MET A 132 -18.95 -6.18 -56.32
N LYS A 133 -19.64 -6.55 -55.24
CA LYS A 133 -20.67 -7.60 -55.27
C LYS A 133 -21.83 -7.21 -56.19
N ASP A 134 -22.32 -5.99 -56.08
CA ASP A 134 -23.43 -5.49 -56.91
C ASP A 134 -23.04 -5.45 -58.40
N ALA A 135 -21.75 -5.28 -58.69
CA ALA A 135 -21.17 -5.40 -60.03
C ALA A 135 -20.86 -6.85 -60.47
N GLY A 136 -21.15 -7.85 -59.62
CA GLY A 136 -20.88 -9.27 -59.86
C GLY A 136 -19.41 -9.68 -59.75
N MET A 137 -18.54 -8.83 -59.16
CA MET A 137 -17.10 -9.06 -59.03
C MET A 137 -16.70 -9.59 -57.63
N ALA A 138 -17.61 -9.63 -56.67
CA ALA A 138 -17.36 -10.19 -55.35
C ALA A 138 -18.51 -11.10 -54.88
N THR A 139 -18.20 -12.03 -53.96
CA THR A 139 -19.18 -12.95 -53.39
C THR A 139 -19.84 -12.40 -52.13
N GLU A 140 -21.03 -12.91 -51.77
CA GLU A 140 -21.69 -12.62 -50.51
C GLU A 140 -20.80 -12.99 -49.31
N ALA A 141 -20.06 -14.11 -49.41
CA ALA A 141 -19.15 -14.55 -48.38
C ALA A 141 -18.03 -13.53 -48.11
N ALA A 142 -17.52 -12.88 -49.17
CA ALA A 142 -16.52 -11.82 -49.03
C ALA A 142 -17.09 -10.59 -48.32
N VAL A 143 -18.31 -10.17 -48.60
CA VAL A 143 -19.00 -9.08 -47.88
C VAL A 143 -19.17 -9.41 -46.42
N ALA A 144 -19.73 -10.60 -46.11
CA ALA A 144 -19.98 -11.02 -44.72
C ALA A 144 -18.68 -11.10 -43.87
N GLN A 145 -17.56 -11.56 -44.45
CA GLN A 145 -16.27 -11.61 -43.78
C GLN A 145 -15.75 -10.20 -43.42
N ASN A 146 -15.91 -9.24 -44.34
CA ASN A 146 -15.52 -7.86 -44.10
C ASN A 146 -16.37 -7.17 -43.02
N GLU A 147 -17.67 -7.37 -43.12
CA GLU A 147 -18.60 -6.87 -42.11
C GLU A 147 -18.26 -7.43 -40.73
N ALA A 148 -17.97 -8.73 -40.62
CA ALA A 148 -17.54 -9.37 -39.39
C ALA A 148 -16.24 -8.76 -38.83
N ALA A 149 -15.25 -8.52 -39.71
CA ALA A 149 -13.99 -7.87 -39.30
C ALA A 149 -14.21 -6.42 -38.87
N TYR A 150 -15.00 -5.64 -39.60
CA TYR A 150 -15.39 -4.29 -39.22
C TYR A 150 -16.06 -4.25 -37.85
N TYR A 151 -17.08 -5.07 -37.63
CA TYR A 151 -17.76 -5.12 -36.32
C TYR A 151 -16.86 -5.58 -35.19
N SER A 152 -15.89 -6.45 -35.45
CA SER A 152 -14.88 -6.83 -34.45
C SER A 152 -14.02 -5.65 -34.03
N VAL A 153 -13.53 -4.85 -34.97
CA VAL A 153 -12.73 -3.65 -34.69
C VAL A 153 -13.57 -2.58 -34.01
N GLU A 154 -14.80 -2.34 -34.50
CA GLU A 154 -15.72 -1.36 -33.86
C GLU A 154 -16.04 -1.76 -32.41
N THR A 155 -16.19 -3.05 -32.12
CA THR A 155 -16.36 -3.56 -30.76
C THR A 155 -15.12 -3.24 -29.89
N SER A 156 -13.91 -3.44 -30.44
CA SER A 156 -12.65 -3.10 -29.76
C SER A 156 -12.55 -1.60 -29.45
N VAL A 157 -12.99 -0.72 -30.37
CA VAL A 157 -13.05 0.73 -30.15
C VAL A 157 -13.95 1.07 -28.94
N LYS A 158 -15.13 0.42 -28.83
CA LYS A 158 -16.03 0.64 -27.69
C LYS A 158 -15.42 0.15 -26.37
N GLN A 159 -14.75 -1.00 -26.38
CA GLN A 159 -14.06 -1.55 -25.19
C GLN A 159 -12.90 -0.65 -24.76
N LEU A 160 -12.11 -0.12 -25.69
CA LEU A 160 -11.05 0.84 -25.38
C LEU A 160 -11.60 2.13 -24.79
N ALA A 161 -12.69 2.69 -25.34
CA ALA A 161 -13.37 3.85 -24.79
C ALA A 161 -13.88 3.61 -23.35
N GLN A 162 -14.42 2.42 -23.07
CA GLN A 162 -14.80 2.01 -21.72
C GLN A 162 -13.58 1.95 -20.79
N SER A 163 -12.49 1.30 -21.21
CA SER A 163 -11.27 1.16 -20.41
C SER A 163 -10.63 2.52 -20.08
N ILE A 164 -10.68 3.47 -21.02
CA ILE A 164 -10.26 4.86 -20.79
C ILE A 164 -11.08 5.48 -19.67
N SER A 165 -12.41 5.40 -19.75
CA SER A 165 -13.30 5.95 -18.72
C SER A 165 -13.09 5.31 -17.34
N GLU A 166 -12.95 4.00 -17.26
CA GLU A 166 -12.68 3.27 -16.01
C GLU A 166 -11.34 3.66 -15.40
N THR A 167 -10.30 3.87 -16.23
CA THR A 167 -8.98 4.29 -15.77
C THR A 167 -8.99 5.75 -15.30
N GLU A 168 -9.71 6.65 -15.99
CA GLU A 168 -9.96 8.02 -15.53
C GLU A 168 -10.68 8.03 -14.18
N ASN A 169 -11.72 7.23 -14.01
CA ASN A 169 -12.43 7.08 -12.73
C ASN A 169 -11.50 6.59 -11.60
N SER A 170 -10.64 5.63 -11.90
CA SER A 170 -9.65 5.11 -10.94
C SER A 170 -8.66 6.19 -10.51
N LEU A 171 -8.17 6.99 -11.47
CA LEU A 171 -7.25 8.09 -11.16
C LEU A 171 -7.96 9.23 -10.40
N CYS A 172 -9.21 9.56 -10.74
CA CYS A 172 -10.02 10.53 -9.98
C CYS A 172 -10.26 10.06 -8.54
N SER A 173 -10.57 8.78 -8.33
CA SER A 173 -10.70 8.18 -7.00
C SER A 173 -9.42 8.31 -6.19
N LEU A 174 -8.26 8.06 -6.80
CA LEU A 174 -6.95 8.21 -6.16
C LEU A 174 -6.65 9.67 -5.78
N LEU A 175 -7.17 10.63 -6.57
CA LEU A 175 -7.08 12.08 -6.32
C LEU A 175 -8.10 12.55 -5.26
N ALA A 176 -9.03 11.68 -4.81
CA ALA A 176 -10.20 12.03 -4.01
C ALA A 176 -11.04 13.15 -4.68
N GLN A 177 -11.33 12.97 -5.97
CA GLN A 177 -12.13 13.88 -6.79
C GLN A 177 -13.28 13.14 -7.45
N THR A 178 -14.31 13.85 -7.84
CA THR A 178 -15.40 13.32 -8.66
C THR A 178 -14.89 12.97 -10.08
N PRO A 179 -15.48 11.96 -10.75
CA PRO A 179 -15.09 11.59 -12.11
C PRO A 179 -15.09 12.76 -13.09
N HIS A 180 -13.99 12.97 -13.78
CA HIS A 180 -13.83 13.95 -14.85
C HIS A 180 -12.73 13.51 -15.82
N LYS A 181 -12.71 14.11 -17.00
CA LYS A 181 -11.64 13.85 -17.97
C LYS A 181 -10.32 14.42 -17.49
N ILE A 182 -9.26 13.64 -17.65
CA ILE A 182 -7.91 13.99 -17.21
C ILE A 182 -7.10 14.43 -18.43
N GLU A 183 -6.57 15.65 -18.39
CA GLU A 183 -5.64 16.14 -19.40
C GLU A 183 -4.32 15.37 -19.34
N ARG A 184 -3.84 14.93 -20.50
CA ARG A 184 -2.65 14.10 -20.61
C ARG A 184 -1.91 14.30 -21.93
N GLY A 185 -0.62 13.96 -21.94
CA GLY A 185 0.22 13.98 -23.13
C GLY A 185 0.14 12.66 -23.91
N SER A 186 0.84 12.60 -25.04
CA SER A 186 0.99 11.37 -25.82
C SER A 186 1.99 10.41 -25.18
N LEU A 187 1.84 9.11 -25.44
CA LEU A 187 2.77 8.08 -24.97
C LEU A 187 4.20 8.28 -25.53
N GLU A 188 4.32 8.71 -26.79
CA GLU A 188 5.60 8.99 -27.44
C GLU A 188 6.38 10.14 -26.82
N SER A 189 5.67 11.14 -26.26
CA SER A 189 6.31 12.29 -25.61
C SER A 189 6.96 11.95 -24.27
N GLN A 190 6.65 10.79 -23.70
CA GLN A 190 7.17 10.36 -22.40
C GLN A 190 8.61 9.85 -22.55
N ARG A 191 9.53 10.55 -21.89
CA ARG A 191 10.95 10.16 -21.87
C ARG A 191 11.34 9.69 -20.48
N MET A 192 12.02 8.56 -20.42
CA MET A 192 12.59 8.01 -19.18
C MET A 192 14.09 8.26 -19.14
N PRO A 193 14.70 8.45 -17.93
CA PRO A 193 16.14 8.54 -17.78
C PRO A 193 16.83 7.29 -18.34
N ALA A 194 17.87 7.51 -19.14
CA ALA A 194 18.62 6.42 -19.78
C ALA A 194 19.48 5.61 -18.79
N ASP A 195 19.89 6.22 -17.67
CA ASP A 195 20.96 5.72 -16.79
C ASP A 195 20.50 4.75 -15.68
N LEU A 196 19.27 4.26 -15.72
CA LEU A 196 18.70 3.38 -14.66
C LEU A 196 19.23 1.93 -14.68
N LEU A 197 20.11 1.57 -15.60
CA LEU A 197 20.54 0.19 -15.84
C LEU A 197 21.87 -0.23 -15.16
N ILE A 198 22.50 0.65 -14.42
CA ILE A 198 23.76 0.30 -13.75
C ILE A 198 23.44 -0.34 -12.40
N GLY A 199 23.86 -1.59 -12.23
CA GLY A 199 23.67 -2.49 -11.10
C GLY A 199 23.28 -1.83 -9.78
N VAL A 200 22.11 -2.21 -9.27
CA VAL A 200 21.60 -1.64 -8.01
C VAL A 200 22.37 -2.22 -6.83
N PRO A 201 23.09 -1.42 -6.04
CA PRO A 201 23.76 -1.93 -4.86
C PRO A 201 22.76 -2.51 -3.86
N VAL A 202 23.04 -3.69 -3.32
CA VAL A 202 22.21 -4.36 -2.26
C VAL A 202 21.93 -3.41 -1.08
N GLN A 203 22.81 -2.45 -0.84
CA GLN A 203 22.65 -1.41 0.18
C GLN A 203 21.39 -0.54 -0.01
N LEU A 204 20.87 -0.41 -1.23
CA LEU A 204 19.64 0.33 -1.48
C LEU A 204 18.40 -0.42 -0.97
N LEU A 205 18.45 -1.76 -0.88
CA LEU A 205 17.37 -2.55 -0.31
C LEU A 205 17.10 -2.18 1.17
N SER A 206 18.14 -1.81 1.92
CA SER A 206 18.00 -1.38 3.31
C SER A 206 17.26 -0.04 3.48
N ARG A 207 17.08 0.72 2.39
CA ARG A 207 16.31 1.98 2.38
C ARG A 207 14.83 1.78 2.06
N ARG A 208 14.43 0.60 1.64
CA ARG A 208 13.03 0.28 1.32
C ARG A 208 12.15 0.40 2.57
N PRO A 209 10.99 1.06 2.45
CA PRO A 209 10.08 1.22 3.59
C PRO A 209 9.53 -0.10 4.13
N ASP A 210 9.27 -1.08 3.26
CA ASP A 210 8.77 -2.41 3.63
C ASP A 210 9.83 -3.23 4.39
N VAL A 211 11.09 -3.18 3.97
CA VAL A 211 12.22 -3.84 4.66
C VAL A 211 12.42 -3.22 6.04
N ARG A 212 12.43 -1.89 6.14
CA ARG A 212 12.53 -1.19 7.43
C ARG A 212 11.33 -1.44 8.34
N ARG A 213 10.12 -1.49 7.78
CA ARG A 213 8.93 -1.86 8.53
C ARG A 213 9.05 -3.25 9.13
N ALA A 214 9.55 -4.23 8.36
CA ALA A 214 9.78 -5.60 8.85
C ALA A 214 10.88 -5.64 9.92
N GLU A 215 11.96 -4.85 9.79
CA GLU A 215 13.01 -4.68 10.79
C GLU A 215 12.44 -4.13 12.10
N TYR A 216 11.61 -3.08 12.07
CA TYR A 216 10.98 -2.53 13.27
C TYR A 216 9.94 -3.48 13.87
N SER A 217 9.29 -4.32 13.06
CA SER A 217 8.42 -5.40 13.55
C SER A 217 9.21 -6.43 14.34
N LEU A 218 10.36 -6.88 13.83
CA LEU A 218 11.28 -7.77 14.52
C LEU A 218 11.80 -7.14 15.83
N MET A 219 12.19 -5.86 15.78
CA MET A 219 12.63 -5.11 16.97
C MET A 219 11.53 -5.04 18.04
N SER A 220 10.27 -4.82 17.64
CA SER A 220 9.11 -4.84 18.53
C SER A 220 8.91 -6.21 19.18
N ALA A 221 9.00 -7.30 18.41
CA ALA A 221 8.89 -8.67 18.92
C ALA A 221 10.04 -9.04 19.88
N TYR A 222 11.26 -8.54 19.61
CA TYR A 222 12.40 -8.69 20.53
C TYR A 222 12.11 -8.05 21.90
N TYR A 223 11.64 -6.80 21.93
CA TYR A 223 11.29 -6.12 23.17
C TYR A 223 10.07 -6.74 23.85
N ALA A 224 9.09 -7.25 23.09
CA ALA A 224 7.97 -8.01 23.65
C ALA A 224 8.44 -9.29 24.35
N THR A 225 9.44 -9.98 23.81
CA THR A 225 10.07 -11.15 24.45
C THR A 225 10.77 -10.77 25.74
N ALA A 226 11.48 -9.65 25.77
CA ALA A 226 12.14 -9.13 26.96
C ALA A 226 11.12 -8.70 28.04
N GLU A 227 10.02 -8.06 27.63
CA GLU A 227 8.89 -7.70 28.51
C GLU A 227 8.20 -8.95 29.09
N ALA A 228 8.00 -10.00 28.26
CA ALA A 228 7.43 -11.26 28.72
C ALA A 228 8.34 -11.99 29.74
N ARG A 229 9.66 -11.91 29.56
CA ARG A 229 10.62 -12.46 30.54
C ARG A 229 10.59 -11.70 31.86
N SER A 230 10.44 -10.40 31.85
CA SER A 230 10.37 -9.58 33.07
C SER A 230 9.15 -9.91 33.94
N ALA A 231 8.08 -10.46 33.38
CA ALA A 231 6.92 -10.95 34.12
C ALA A 231 7.21 -12.21 35.01
N LEU A 232 8.38 -12.83 34.87
CA LEU A 232 8.84 -13.93 35.75
C LEU A 232 9.50 -13.41 37.05
N TYR A 233 9.82 -12.12 37.11
CA TYR A 233 10.52 -11.49 38.22
C TYR A 233 9.55 -10.70 39.14
N PRO A 234 9.96 -10.38 40.38
CA PRO A 234 9.14 -9.58 41.28
C PRO A 234 8.84 -8.19 40.73
N GLN A 235 7.63 -7.70 40.99
CA GLN A 235 7.25 -6.32 40.73
C GLN A 235 7.28 -5.53 42.09
N ILE A 236 7.87 -4.34 42.07
CA ILE A 236 7.95 -3.46 43.22
C ILE A 236 7.11 -2.22 42.93
N THR A 237 6.08 -2.01 43.73
CA THR A 237 5.22 -0.84 43.64
C THR A 237 5.30 -0.05 44.92
N LEU A 238 5.59 1.24 44.80
CA LEU A 238 5.45 2.21 45.88
C LEU A 238 4.10 2.91 45.75
N SER A 239 3.34 2.97 46.83
CA SER A 239 2.08 3.70 46.87
C SER A 239 2.06 4.66 48.05
N GLY A 240 1.46 5.81 47.86
CA GLY A 240 1.20 6.78 48.89
C GLY A 240 -0.21 7.33 48.75
N THR A 241 -0.89 7.53 49.87
CA THR A 241 -2.22 8.12 49.90
C THR A 241 -2.23 9.32 50.82
N ALA A 242 -2.74 10.44 50.34
CA ALA A 242 -3.03 11.62 51.10
C ALA A 242 -4.50 12.01 50.89
N GLY A 243 -5.23 12.29 51.96
CA GLY A 243 -6.66 12.61 51.83
C GLY A 243 -7.36 12.93 53.11
N TRP A 244 -8.64 13.19 52.99
CA TRP A 244 -9.53 13.45 54.14
C TRP A 244 -10.54 12.31 54.27
N THR A 245 -10.78 11.87 55.52
CA THR A 245 -11.72 10.80 55.81
C THR A 245 -12.43 11.03 57.12
N ASN A 246 -13.70 10.55 57.22
CA ASN A 246 -14.42 10.47 58.51
C ASN A 246 -14.61 9.02 58.96
N SER A 247 -14.01 8.04 58.29
CA SER A 247 -14.23 6.63 58.61
C SER A 247 -13.72 6.17 59.97
N ALA A 248 -13.11 7.08 60.74
CA ALA A 248 -12.64 6.83 62.09
C ALA A 248 -13.60 7.30 63.18
N GLY A 249 -14.88 7.57 62.89
CA GLY A 249 -15.84 8.02 63.90
C GLY A 249 -17.11 8.64 63.32
N SER A 250 -18.16 8.52 64.03
CA SER A 250 -19.56 8.55 63.67
C SER A 250 -20.26 9.88 63.36
N GLN A 251 -19.57 10.97 63.07
CA GLN A 251 -20.29 12.23 62.73
C GLN A 251 -19.56 13.09 61.71
N ILE A 252 -20.30 13.54 60.68
CA ILE A 252 -19.90 14.48 59.63
C ILE A 252 -19.82 15.92 60.23
N VAL A 253 -19.14 16.15 61.29
CA VAL A 253 -19.14 17.46 61.94
C VAL A 253 -17.79 18.17 61.81
N ASN A 254 -16.81 17.54 61.24
CA ASN A 254 -15.49 18.17 61.03
C ASN A 254 -14.96 17.78 59.65
N PRO A 255 -14.47 18.71 58.80
CA PRO A 255 -13.94 18.38 57.48
C PRO A 255 -12.64 17.59 57.62
N GLY A 256 -12.79 16.42 58.15
CA GLY A 256 -11.93 15.33 57.97
C GLY A 256 -10.54 15.40 58.60
N LYS A 257 -10.15 14.31 59.19
CA LYS A 257 -8.75 14.11 59.61
C LYS A 257 -7.93 13.83 58.34
N LEU A 258 -6.81 14.49 58.19
CA LEU A 258 -5.83 14.22 57.17
C LEU A 258 -5.28 12.81 57.35
N LEU A 259 -5.48 11.97 56.33
CA LEU A 259 -4.89 10.62 56.25
C LEU A 259 -3.63 10.71 55.39
N LEU A 260 -2.50 10.30 55.91
CA LEU A 260 -1.27 10.10 55.16
C LEU A 260 -0.85 8.64 55.34
N SER A 261 -0.64 7.94 54.26
CA SER A 261 -0.10 6.59 54.26
C SER A 261 0.92 6.42 53.15
N ALA A 262 1.95 5.61 53.39
CA ALA A 262 2.90 5.17 52.39
C ALA A 262 3.12 3.67 52.54
N ALA A 263 3.16 2.94 51.46
CA ALA A 263 3.36 1.51 51.43
C ALA A 263 4.27 1.11 50.25
N GLY A 264 5.16 0.16 50.53
CA GLY A 264 5.90 -0.54 49.47
C GLY A 264 5.35 -1.97 49.34
N GLN A 265 5.07 -2.40 48.16
CA GLN A 265 4.60 -3.76 47.86
C GLN A 265 5.57 -4.45 46.94
N LEU A 266 5.96 -5.69 47.28
CA LEU A 266 6.69 -6.59 46.39
C LEU A 266 5.78 -7.76 46.05
N LEU A 267 5.47 -7.91 44.74
CA LEU A 267 4.63 -8.98 44.22
C LEU A 267 5.49 -9.93 43.40
N GLN A 268 5.68 -11.15 43.87
CA GLN A 268 6.34 -12.23 43.12
C GLN A 268 5.32 -13.30 42.75
N PRO A 269 5.05 -13.53 41.44
CA PRO A 269 4.23 -14.67 41.04
C PRO A 269 4.99 -15.99 41.23
N ILE A 270 4.53 -16.84 42.14
CA ILE A 270 5.16 -18.13 42.44
C ILE A 270 4.55 -19.21 41.53
N PHE A 271 3.23 -19.26 41.42
CA PHE A 271 2.51 -20.22 40.61
C PHE A 271 1.28 -19.58 39.95
N GLN A 272 1.25 -19.57 38.63
CA GLN A 272 0.14 -19.06 37.82
C GLN A 272 -0.26 -20.08 36.74
N ALA A 273 -0.40 -21.34 37.13
CA ALA A 273 -0.80 -22.44 36.23
C ALA A 273 -0.01 -22.47 34.88
N GLY A 274 1.26 -22.10 34.93
CA GLY A 274 2.13 -22.07 33.74
C GLY A 274 1.99 -20.84 32.81
N ALA A 275 1.07 -19.90 33.10
CA ALA A 275 0.75 -18.79 32.20
C ALA A 275 1.97 -17.93 31.84
N ASN A 276 2.82 -17.56 32.82
CA ASN A 276 4.01 -16.75 32.56
C ASN A 276 5.05 -17.48 31.69
N ARG A 277 5.22 -18.81 31.90
CA ARG A 277 6.12 -19.62 31.06
C ARG A 277 5.57 -19.74 29.62
N ALA A 278 4.25 -19.95 29.48
CA ALA A 278 3.59 -19.96 28.18
C ALA A 278 3.75 -18.62 27.44
N ARG A 279 3.56 -17.48 28.16
CA ARG A 279 3.77 -16.14 27.61
C ARG A 279 5.17 -15.95 27.01
N VAL A 280 6.20 -16.36 27.74
CA VAL A 280 7.59 -16.30 27.26
C VAL A 280 7.81 -17.22 26.04
N LYS A 281 7.24 -18.42 26.05
CA LYS A 281 7.35 -19.35 24.93
C LYS A 281 6.67 -18.80 23.68
N ILE A 282 5.47 -18.24 23.82
CA ILE A 282 4.72 -17.58 22.73
C ILE A 282 5.52 -16.39 22.19
N ALA A 283 6.01 -15.50 23.05
CA ALA A 283 6.78 -14.33 22.64
C ALA A 283 8.05 -14.70 21.87
N LYS A 284 8.74 -15.77 22.28
CA LYS A 284 9.91 -16.30 21.54
C LYS A 284 9.52 -16.83 20.17
N ALA A 285 8.41 -17.57 20.05
CA ALA A 285 7.92 -18.05 18.76
C ALA A 285 7.56 -16.87 17.84
N GLN A 286 6.85 -15.88 18.34
CA GLN A 286 6.52 -14.65 17.59
C GLN A 286 7.77 -13.86 17.17
N GLN A 287 8.82 -13.85 17.97
CA GLN A 287 10.10 -13.25 17.60
C GLN A 287 10.76 -14.00 16.44
N GLN A 288 10.70 -15.34 16.43
CA GLN A 288 11.21 -16.17 15.34
C GLN A 288 10.38 -15.98 14.06
N GLU A 289 9.05 -15.93 14.17
CA GLU A 289 8.16 -15.61 13.06
C GLU A 289 8.49 -14.25 12.44
N ALA A 290 8.72 -13.22 13.28
CA ALA A 290 9.10 -11.90 12.81
C ALA A 290 10.48 -11.88 12.13
N MET A 291 11.44 -12.73 12.57
CA MET A 291 12.73 -12.89 11.92
C MET A 291 12.59 -13.51 10.53
N LEU A 292 11.83 -14.60 10.42
CA LEU A 292 11.55 -15.25 9.13
C LEU A 292 10.81 -14.31 8.17
N ALA A 293 9.87 -13.51 8.67
CA ALA A 293 9.16 -12.51 7.88
C ALA A 293 10.12 -11.40 7.37
N TYR A 294 11.08 -10.97 8.19
CA TYR A 294 12.10 -10.00 7.78
C TYR A 294 13.01 -10.58 6.69
N GLU A 295 13.52 -11.79 6.85
CA GLU A 295 14.33 -12.51 5.84
C GLU A 295 13.57 -12.64 4.52
N GLN A 296 12.30 -13.08 4.58
CA GLN A 296 11.46 -13.22 3.38
C GLN A 296 11.22 -11.86 2.69
N THR A 297 11.05 -10.78 3.46
CA THR A 297 10.88 -9.44 2.89
C THR A 297 12.13 -9.00 2.11
N ILE A 298 13.33 -9.29 2.60
CA ILE A 298 14.59 -9.00 1.89
C ILE A 298 14.68 -9.79 0.59
N LEU A 299 14.33 -11.09 0.62
CA LEU A 299 14.35 -11.95 -0.58
C LEU A 299 13.35 -11.45 -1.63
N ASN A 300 12.14 -11.12 -1.23
CA ASN A 300 11.12 -10.55 -2.12
C ASN A 300 11.58 -9.22 -2.71
N ALA A 301 12.21 -8.36 -1.91
CA ALA A 301 12.74 -7.09 -2.37
C ALA A 301 13.83 -7.27 -3.45
N GLY A 302 14.71 -8.27 -3.27
CA GLY A 302 15.73 -8.61 -4.27
C GLY A 302 15.11 -9.15 -5.56
N GLN A 303 14.10 -10.02 -5.43
CA GLN A 303 13.35 -10.55 -6.57
C GLN A 303 12.68 -9.42 -7.36
N GLU A 304 11.91 -8.54 -6.70
CA GLU A 304 11.20 -7.43 -7.36
C GLU A 304 12.14 -6.52 -8.17
N VAL A 305 13.34 -6.22 -7.63
CA VAL A 305 14.33 -5.42 -8.36
C VAL A 305 14.83 -6.16 -9.59
N ASN A 306 15.17 -7.44 -9.46
CA ASN A 306 15.64 -8.25 -10.58
C ASN A 306 14.59 -8.40 -11.68
N ASP A 307 13.35 -8.67 -11.28
CA ASP A 307 12.22 -8.82 -12.22
C ASP A 307 11.95 -7.49 -12.96
N ALA A 308 12.00 -6.35 -12.27
CA ALA A 308 11.82 -5.03 -12.88
C ALA A 308 12.94 -4.68 -13.86
N LEU A 309 14.20 -5.00 -13.52
CA LEU A 309 15.34 -4.80 -14.42
C LEU A 309 15.23 -5.68 -15.67
N THR A 310 14.88 -6.97 -15.50
CA THR A 310 14.71 -7.90 -16.62
C THR A 310 13.56 -7.45 -17.53
N ALA A 311 12.42 -7.05 -16.96
CA ALA A 311 11.29 -6.54 -17.73
C ALA A 311 11.66 -5.28 -18.54
N CYS A 312 12.38 -4.36 -17.94
CA CYS A 312 12.84 -3.14 -18.62
C CYS A 312 13.79 -3.46 -19.79
N GLN A 313 14.75 -4.36 -19.58
CA GLN A 313 15.68 -4.78 -20.62
C GLN A 313 14.94 -5.50 -21.76
N THR A 314 14.08 -6.45 -21.44
CA THR A 314 13.31 -7.21 -22.44
C THR A 314 12.41 -6.27 -23.26
N ALA A 315 11.73 -5.31 -22.61
CA ALA A 315 10.88 -4.35 -23.32
C ALA A 315 11.69 -3.49 -24.30
N ARG A 316 12.89 -3.04 -23.91
CA ARG A 316 13.79 -2.26 -24.79
C ARG A 316 14.33 -3.08 -25.96
N GLU A 317 14.76 -4.31 -25.71
CA GLU A 317 15.24 -5.21 -26.78
C GLU A 317 14.12 -5.56 -27.76
N SER A 318 12.89 -5.74 -27.25
CA SER A 318 11.71 -6.05 -28.08
C SER A 318 11.24 -4.85 -28.91
N ALA A 319 11.49 -3.61 -28.49
CA ALA A 319 10.99 -2.41 -29.18
C ALA A 319 11.42 -2.38 -30.66
N ALA A 320 12.72 -2.61 -30.94
CA ALA A 320 13.24 -2.63 -32.30
C ALA A 320 12.63 -3.76 -33.16
N LEU A 321 12.26 -4.89 -32.54
CA LEU A 321 11.61 -6.01 -33.23
C LEU A 321 10.16 -5.68 -33.60
N TYR A 322 9.43 -5.03 -32.71
CA TYR A 322 8.07 -4.54 -32.98
C TYR A 322 8.07 -3.48 -34.09
N ASP A 323 9.04 -2.56 -34.09
CA ASP A 323 9.18 -1.54 -35.13
C ASP A 323 9.38 -2.20 -36.53
N GLN A 324 10.27 -3.21 -36.59
CA GLN A 324 10.51 -3.97 -37.83
C GLN A 324 9.28 -4.79 -38.26
N GLN A 325 8.56 -5.39 -37.31
CA GLN A 325 7.35 -6.16 -37.57
C GLN A 325 6.26 -5.26 -38.16
N VAL A 326 5.98 -4.11 -37.53
CA VAL A 326 4.97 -3.16 -38.02
C VAL A 326 5.35 -2.61 -39.39
N ALA A 327 6.62 -2.25 -39.62
CA ALA A 327 7.09 -1.79 -40.94
C ALA A 327 6.94 -2.86 -42.02
N SER A 328 7.20 -4.13 -41.68
CA SER A 328 7.03 -5.24 -42.63
C SER A 328 5.57 -5.52 -42.95
N LEU A 329 4.68 -5.46 -41.92
CA LEU A 329 3.25 -5.66 -42.13
C LEU A 329 2.59 -4.50 -42.88
N ARG A 330 3.05 -3.25 -42.70
CA ARG A 330 2.60 -2.12 -43.53
C ARG A 330 2.90 -2.35 -44.99
N ARG A 331 4.14 -2.78 -45.33
CA ARG A 331 4.51 -3.13 -46.70
C ARG A 331 3.69 -4.33 -47.25
N ALA A 332 3.40 -5.31 -46.37
CA ALA A 332 2.56 -6.43 -46.77
C ALA A 332 1.13 -5.99 -47.11
N VAL A 333 0.52 -5.11 -46.33
CA VAL A 333 -0.79 -4.53 -46.59
C VAL A 333 -0.78 -3.78 -47.92
N GLU A 334 0.17 -2.84 -48.13
CA GLU A 334 0.29 -2.06 -49.34
C GLU A 334 0.46 -2.99 -50.58
N SER A 335 1.32 -4.01 -50.48
CA SER A 335 1.55 -4.95 -51.58
C SER A 335 0.34 -5.81 -51.90
N THR A 336 -0.36 -6.33 -50.89
CA THR A 336 -1.56 -7.16 -51.08
C THR A 336 -2.73 -6.36 -51.64
N GLU A 337 -2.87 -5.08 -51.26
CA GLU A 337 -3.86 -4.17 -51.84
C GLU A 337 -3.61 -3.89 -53.30
N LEU A 338 -2.35 -3.64 -53.69
CA LEU A 338 -1.97 -3.46 -55.10
C LEU A 338 -2.21 -4.74 -55.93
N LEU A 339 -1.82 -5.91 -55.41
CA LEU A 339 -2.06 -7.20 -56.06
C LEU A 339 -3.55 -7.48 -56.24
N MET A 340 -4.38 -7.12 -55.25
CA MET A 340 -5.83 -7.27 -55.35
C MET A 340 -6.42 -6.37 -56.45
N GLN A 341 -5.97 -5.11 -56.57
CA GLN A 341 -6.40 -4.19 -57.63
C GLN A 341 -6.07 -4.74 -59.02
N HIS A 342 -4.98 -5.50 -59.16
CA HIS A 342 -4.58 -6.14 -60.43
C HIS A 342 -5.13 -7.54 -60.61
N GLY A 343 -6.01 -8.01 -59.70
CA GLY A 343 -6.65 -9.33 -59.79
C GLY A 343 -5.71 -10.51 -59.54
N SER A 344 -4.54 -10.27 -58.94
CA SER A 344 -3.49 -11.27 -58.70
C SER A 344 -3.54 -11.91 -57.32
N THR A 345 -4.40 -11.44 -56.39
CA THR A 345 -4.60 -12.03 -55.07
C THR A 345 -6.05 -11.98 -54.63
N THR A 346 -6.36 -12.75 -53.59
CA THR A 346 -7.71 -12.81 -53.03
C THR A 346 -7.89 -11.73 -51.98
N TYR A 347 -9.12 -11.28 -51.81
CA TYR A 347 -9.48 -10.34 -50.75
C TYR A 347 -9.10 -10.85 -49.33
N LEU A 348 -9.13 -12.19 -49.13
CA LEU A 348 -8.77 -12.81 -47.83
C LEU A 348 -7.33 -12.48 -47.40
N GLU A 349 -6.40 -12.36 -48.33
CA GLU A 349 -5.02 -12.02 -48.03
C GLU A 349 -4.89 -10.59 -47.50
N VAL A 350 -5.60 -9.64 -48.13
CA VAL A 350 -5.65 -8.24 -47.65
C VAL A 350 -6.25 -8.16 -46.23
N LEU A 351 -7.33 -8.89 -46.00
CA LEU A 351 -8.01 -8.99 -44.72
C LEU A 351 -7.05 -9.49 -43.63
N THR A 352 -6.34 -10.58 -43.89
CA THR A 352 -5.38 -11.19 -42.97
C THR A 352 -4.20 -10.26 -42.71
N ALA A 353 -3.66 -9.60 -43.74
CA ALA A 353 -2.58 -8.63 -43.59
C ALA A 353 -2.98 -7.42 -42.71
N ARG A 354 -4.17 -6.86 -42.96
CA ARG A 354 -4.70 -5.75 -42.13
C ARG A 354 -4.94 -6.14 -40.67
N GLN A 355 -5.52 -7.32 -40.41
CA GLN A 355 -5.70 -7.80 -39.03
C GLN A 355 -4.37 -8.01 -38.30
N SER A 356 -3.37 -8.57 -39.04
CA SER A 356 -2.03 -8.76 -38.48
C SER A 356 -1.35 -7.43 -38.19
N LEU A 357 -1.51 -6.43 -39.05
CA LEU A 357 -0.96 -5.08 -38.82
C LEU A 357 -1.59 -4.43 -37.60
N LEU A 358 -2.92 -4.44 -37.45
CA LEU A 358 -3.59 -3.89 -36.26
C LEU A 358 -3.08 -4.56 -34.99
N SER A 359 -3.01 -5.90 -34.98
CA SER A 359 -2.50 -6.63 -33.82
C SER A 359 -1.05 -6.25 -33.48
N ALA A 360 -0.17 -6.12 -34.47
CA ALA A 360 1.22 -5.72 -34.26
C ALA A 360 1.35 -4.28 -33.74
N GLN A 361 0.55 -3.34 -34.25
CA GLN A 361 0.54 -1.95 -33.76
C GLN A 361 0.08 -1.86 -32.33
N LEU A 362 -1.00 -2.57 -31.95
CA LEU A 362 -1.46 -2.60 -30.57
C LEU A 362 -0.41 -3.21 -29.61
N GLN A 363 0.32 -4.23 -30.06
CA GLN A 363 1.41 -4.84 -29.29
C GLN A 363 2.63 -3.90 -29.17
N GLN A 364 2.96 -3.15 -30.22
CA GLN A 364 4.02 -2.14 -30.20
C GLN A 364 3.74 -1.07 -29.12
N VAL A 365 2.51 -0.56 -29.09
CA VAL A 365 2.05 0.41 -28.07
C VAL A 365 2.11 -0.22 -26.66
N ALA A 366 1.65 -1.46 -26.51
CA ALA A 366 1.71 -2.18 -25.24
C ALA A 366 3.15 -2.42 -24.77
N ASN A 367 4.09 -2.71 -25.67
CA ASN A 367 5.51 -2.86 -25.34
C ASN A 367 6.11 -1.53 -24.85
N ARG A 368 5.79 -0.41 -25.47
CA ARG A 368 6.22 0.91 -25.02
C ARG A 368 5.68 1.24 -23.62
N PHE A 369 4.43 0.91 -23.35
CA PHE A 369 3.87 1.02 -22.00
C PHE A 369 4.62 0.13 -21.00
N THR A 370 4.93 -1.12 -21.35
CA THR A 370 5.68 -2.05 -20.50
C THR A 370 7.05 -1.50 -20.13
N GLU A 371 7.75 -0.86 -21.06
CA GLU A 371 9.02 -0.17 -20.78
C GLU A 371 8.84 0.92 -19.69
N LEU A 372 7.85 1.79 -19.86
CA LEU A 372 7.57 2.86 -18.91
C LEU A 372 7.15 2.31 -17.52
N GLN A 373 6.28 1.31 -17.51
CA GLN A 373 5.82 0.63 -16.29
C GLN A 373 6.96 -0.04 -15.54
N SER A 374 7.90 -0.69 -16.25
CA SER A 374 9.05 -1.35 -15.65
C SER A 374 9.96 -0.36 -14.91
N VAL A 375 10.13 0.84 -15.45
CA VAL A 375 10.89 1.91 -14.78
C VAL A 375 10.17 2.40 -13.53
N VAL A 376 8.85 2.55 -13.56
CA VAL A 376 8.06 2.91 -12.36
C VAL A 376 8.14 1.80 -11.31
N THR A 377 8.06 0.55 -11.73
CA THR A 377 8.22 -0.62 -10.84
C THR A 377 9.60 -0.65 -10.20
N LEU A 378 10.66 -0.38 -10.99
CA LEU A 378 12.03 -0.29 -10.48
C LEU A 378 12.16 0.85 -9.46
N TYR A 379 11.60 2.03 -9.75
CA TYR A 379 11.57 3.14 -8.81
C TYR A 379 10.90 2.76 -7.48
N HIS A 380 9.76 2.05 -7.53
CA HIS A 380 9.08 1.52 -6.36
C HIS A 380 9.94 0.48 -5.62
N ALA A 381 10.50 -0.48 -6.34
CA ALA A 381 11.34 -1.54 -5.81
C ALA A 381 12.64 -1.02 -5.14
N LEU A 382 13.12 0.14 -5.53
CA LEU A 382 14.26 0.82 -4.91
C LEU A 382 13.89 1.69 -3.69
N GLY A 383 12.60 1.74 -3.32
CA GLY A 383 12.11 2.57 -2.22
C GLY A 383 12.14 4.07 -2.53
N GLY A 384 11.84 4.43 -3.78
CA GLY A 384 11.77 5.81 -4.23
C GLY A 384 10.72 6.64 -3.47
N GLY A 385 10.76 7.96 -3.64
CA GLY A 385 9.81 8.89 -3.00
C GLY A 385 10.10 9.20 -1.53
N ARG A 386 11.24 8.78 -0.99
CA ARG A 386 11.73 9.30 0.30
C ARG A 386 12.04 10.78 0.15
N GLU A 387 11.48 11.60 1.02
CA GLU A 387 12.00 12.95 1.19
C GLU A 387 13.44 12.80 1.70
N THR A 388 14.39 13.28 0.95
CA THR A 388 15.72 13.56 1.50
C THR A 388 15.46 14.58 2.61
N GLU A 389 15.58 14.16 3.88
CA GLU A 389 15.76 15.11 4.96
C GLU A 389 16.95 16.00 4.53
N THR A 390 16.62 17.15 3.97
CA THR A 390 17.57 18.25 3.88
C THR A 390 17.92 18.53 5.34
N ALA A 391 19.14 18.15 5.72
CA ALA A 391 19.72 18.45 7.01
C ALA A 391 19.47 19.93 7.31
N GLN A 392 18.58 20.19 8.26
CA GLN A 392 18.49 21.45 8.97
C GLN A 392 19.25 21.32 10.29
#